data_fecac42d86bc6ac7cc355bf744713fd5
#
_entry.id   fecac42d86bc6ac7cc355bf744713fd5
#
_cell.length_a   1.000
_cell.length_b   1.000
_cell.length_c   1.000
_cell.angle_alpha   90.00
_cell.angle_beta   90.00
_cell.angle_gamma   90.00
#
_symmetry.space_group_name_H-M   'P 1'
#
loop_
_entity.id
_entity.type
_entity.pdbx_description
1 polymer ?
#
loop_
_entity_poly.entity_id
_entity_poly.type
_entity_poly.pdbx_seq_one_letter_code
_entity_poly.pdbx_strand_id
1 'polypeptide(L)'
;MDKYNPGEIEKKWQGRWNKEGTFRTDLDSKKEHFYNLWMFPYPSAEGLHAGHAYASTGSDIYGRFMRMRGKEVFQPIGYDSFGIHSENFAIKIGEQPQTMLVRTTKNYERQLRSLGHGYDWSRTVTTSDVDYYRWTQWLF
;
A
#
# COMPACT_ATOMS: atom_id res chain seq x y z
N MET A 1 -14.63 -5.37 -33.64
CA MET A 1 -14.13 -4.66 -32.45
C MET A 1 -13.33 -5.68 -31.63
N ASP A 2 -12.07 -5.38 -31.36
CA ASP A 2 -11.25 -6.25 -30.53
C ASP A 2 -11.85 -6.34 -29.14
N LYS A 3 -11.92 -7.58 -28.62
CA LYS A 3 -12.49 -7.82 -27.30
C LYS A 3 -11.58 -7.21 -26.23
N TYR A 4 -12.15 -6.45 -25.30
CA TYR A 4 -11.40 -5.90 -24.16
C TYR A 4 -10.65 -7.01 -23.41
N ASN A 5 -9.30 -6.86 -23.30
CA ASN A 5 -8.44 -7.79 -22.58
C ASN A 5 -7.85 -7.10 -21.33
N PRO A 6 -8.47 -7.25 -20.16
CA PRO A 6 -8.01 -6.56 -18.95
C PRO A 6 -6.56 -6.92 -18.59
N GLY A 7 -6.17 -8.19 -18.74
CA GLY A 7 -4.83 -8.63 -18.34
C GLY A 7 -3.68 -7.95 -19.10
N GLU A 8 -3.88 -7.56 -20.36
CA GLU A 8 -2.89 -6.80 -21.14
C GLU A 8 -2.98 -5.31 -20.85
N ILE A 9 -4.19 -4.78 -20.80
CA ILE A 9 -4.43 -3.34 -20.60
C ILE A 9 -3.97 -2.89 -19.23
N GLU A 10 -4.31 -3.64 -18.18
CA GLU A 10 -3.91 -3.34 -16.81
C GLU A 10 -2.38 -3.36 -16.64
N LYS A 11 -1.71 -4.39 -17.15
CA LYS A 11 -0.25 -4.49 -17.12
C LYS A 11 0.42 -3.32 -17.84
N LYS A 12 -0.11 -2.94 -19.01
CA LYS A 12 0.38 -1.79 -19.79
C LYS A 12 0.31 -0.51 -18.98
N TRP A 13 -0.83 -0.21 -18.36
CA TRP A 13 -1.05 1.03 -17.64
C TRP A 13 -0.30 1.07 -16.31
N GLN A 14 -0.31 -0.02 -15.54
CA GLN A 14 0.47 -0.13 -14.31
C GLN A 14 1.97 0.05 -14.56
N GLY A 15 2.49 -0.57 -15.63
CA GLY A 15 3.88 -0.40 -16.06
C GLY A 15 4.20 1.06 -16.43
N ARG A 16 3.30 1.73 -17.13
CA ARG A 16 3.44 3.15 -17.47
C ARG A 16 3.44 4.04 -16.24
N TRP A 17 2.47 3.90 -15.34
CA TRP A 17 2.38 4.67 -14.11
C TRP A 17 3.62 4.53 -13.22
N ASN A 18 4.14 3.31 -13.10
CA ASN A 18 5.37 3.06 -12.36
C ASN A 18 6.58 3.76 -13.00
N LYS A 19 6.72 3.67 -14.32
CA LYS A 19 7.83 4.29 -15.05
C LYS A 19 7.80 5.82 -15.00
N GLU A 20 6.63 6.40 -15.10
CA GLU A 20 6.41 7.86 -15.09
C GLU A 20 6.32 8.43 -13.66
N GLY A 21 6.27 7.59 -12.63
CA GLY A 21 6.08 8.04 -11.24
C GLY A 21 4.74 8.78 -11.04
N THR A 22 3.69 8.39 -11.78
CA THR A 22 2.40 9.10 -11.85
C THR A 22 1.77 9.39 -10.50
N PHE A 23 2.01 8.53 -9.52
CA PHE A 23 1.45 8.65 -8.17
C PHE A 23 2.47 9.07 -7.11
N ARG A 24 3.70 9.38 -7.53
CA ARG A 24 4.71 9.92 -6.62
C ARG A 24 4.34 11.36 -6.25
N THR A 25 4.36 11.65 -4.96
CA THR A 25 3.99 12.95 -4.42
C THR A 25 5.20 13.88 -4.37
N ASP A 26 5.03 15.10 -4.88
CA ASP A 26 5.96 16.20 -4.70
C ASP A 26 5.56 16.99 -3.43
N LEU A 27 6.29 16.77 -2.34
CA LEU A 27 6.01 17.44 -1.07
C LEU A 27 6.33 18.94 -1.09
N ASP A 28 7.13 19.40 -2.06
CA ASP A 28 7.50 20.82 -2.25
C ASP A 28 6.59 21.53 -3.26
N SER A 29 5.60 20.82 -3.80
CA SER A 29 4.62 21.35 -4.75
C SER A 29 3.88 22.57 -4.18
N LYS A 30 3.63 23.56 -5.04
CA LYS A 30 2.81 24.74 -4.67
C LYS A 30 1.30 24.51 -4.81
N LYS A 31 0.89 23.34 -5.29
CA LYS A 31 -0.52 22.96 -5.31
C LYS A 31 -1.04 22.78 -3.88
N GLU A 32 -2.33 22.90 -3.73
CA GLU A 32 -2.98 22.54 -2.47
C GLU A 32 -2.79 21.04 -2.20
N HIS A 33 -2.23 20.73 -1.03
CA HIS A 33 -1.94 19.36 -0.64
C HIS A 33 -3.18 18.65 -0.11
N PHE A 34 -3.31 17.37 -0.46
CA PHE A 34 -4.35 16.50 0.05
C PHE A 34 -3.76 15.19 0.55
N TYR A 35 -3.90 14.92 1.83
CA TYR A 35 -3.46 13.69 2.45
C TYR A 35 -4.58 12.65 2.43
N ASN A 36 -4.41 11.58 1.65
CA ASN A 36 -5.40 10.53 1.47
C ASN A 36 -4.93 9.24 2.15
N LEU A 37 -5.33 9.08 3.39
CA LEU A 37 -4.94 7.94 4.21
C LEU A 37 -6.09 6.94 4.34
N TRP A 38 -5.76 5.66 4.23
CA TRP A 38 -6.61 4.58 4.70
C TRP A 38 -5.80 3.68 5.66
N MET A 39 -6.49 2.85 6.41
CA MET A 39 -5.88 1.98 7.39
C MET A 39 -4.96 0.97 6.72
N PHE A 40 -3.69 0.91 7.13
CA PHE A 40 -2.70 -0.01 6.59
C PHE A 40 -3.13 -1.46 6.78
N PRO A 41 -2.91 -2.34 5.78
CA PRO A 41 -3.20 -3.76 5.94
C PRO A 41 -2.27 -4.40 6.98
N TYR A 42 -2.83 -5.33 7.71
CA TYR A 42 -2.12 -6.13 8.71
C TYR A 42 -1.65 -7.44 8.07
N PRO A 43 -0.34 -7.66 7.86
CA PRO A 43 0.17 -8.84 7.14
C PRO A 43 0.17 -10.10 8.00
N SER A 44 -0.96 -10.42 8.64
CA SER A 44 -1.17 -11.53 9.57
C SER A 44 -1.54 -12.85 8.93
N ALA A 45 -1.59 -12.91 7.59
CA ALA A 45 -1.96 -14.08 6.80
C ALA A 45 -1.24 -14.08 5.45
N GLU A 46 -1.52 -15.07 4.60
CA GLU A 46 -0.81 -15.20 3.33
C GLU A 46 -1.18 -14.17 2.26
N GLY A 47 -2.24 -13.39 2.46
CA GLY A 47 -2.66 -12.40 1.48
C GLY A 47 -3.84 -11.53 1.92
N LEU A 48 -4.16 -10.57 1.05
CA LEU A 48 -5.30 -9.68 1.22
C LEU A 48 -6.62 -10.45 1.08
N HIS A 49 -7.63 -10.01 1.81
CA HIS A 49 -9.00 -10.43 1.61
C HIS A 49 -9.85 -9.35 0.93
N ALA A 50 -11.06 -9.69 0.50
CA ALA A 50 -11.96 -8.76 -0.22
C ALA A 50 -12.22 -7.45 0.54
N GLY A 51 -12.25 -7.47 1.87
CA GLY A 51 -12.41 -6.26 2.69
C GLY A 51 -11.29 -5.24 2.50
N HIS A 52 -10.04 -5.69 2.32
CA HIS A 52 -8.93 -4.79 1.99
C HIS A 52 -9.14 -4.13 0.63
N ALA A 53 -9.51 -4.91 -0.40
CA ALA A 53 -9.77 -4.37 -1.73
C ALA A 53 -10.93 -3.37 -1.72
N TYR A 54 -11.99 -3.66 -0.96
CA TYR A 54 -13.13 -2.76 -0.81
C TYR A 54 -12.72 -1.41 -0.20
N ALA A 55 -12.06 -1.43 0.95
CA ALA A 55 -11.67 -0.21 1.65
C ALA A 55 -10.63 0.60 0.87
N SER A 56 -9.60 -0.05 0.32
CA SER A 56 -8.55 0.60 -0.45
C SER A 56 -9.05 1.20 -1.76
N THR A 57 -10.02 0.54 -2.44
CA THR A 57 -10.60 1.05 -3.67
C THR A 57 -11.40 2.34 -3.42
N GLY A 58 -12.17 2.42 -2.34
CA GLY A 58 -12.88 3.65 -1.97
C GLY A 58 -11.95 4.83 -1.75
N SER A 59 -10.86 4.60 -1.02
CA SER A 59 -9.81 5.61 -0.82
C SER A 59 -9.15 6.01 -2.15
N ASP A 60 -8.80 5.04 -3.00
CA ASP A 60 -8.16 5.31 -4.29
C ASP A 60 -9.04 6.12 -5.25
N ILE A 61 -10.33 5.82 -5.33
CA ILE A 61 -11.29 6.59 -6.11
C ILE A 61 -11.28 8.06 -5.67
N TYR A 62 -11.31 8.31 -4.38
CA TYR A 62 -11.30 9.67 -3.85
C TYR A 62 -9.95 10.36 -4.09
N GLY A 63 -8.84 9.68 -3.93
CA GLY A 63 -7.52 10.20 -4.25
C GLY A 63 -7.37 10.59 -5.72
N ARG A 64 -7.88 9.77 -6.64
CA ARG A 64 -7.91 10.09 -8.08
C ARG A 64 -8.79 11.29 -8.38
N PHE A 65 -9.95 11.38 -7.74
CA PHE A 65 -10.83 12.54 -7.86
C PHE A 65 -10.11 13.83 -7.41
N MET A 66 -9.42 13.81 -6.29
CA MET A 66 -8.66 14.97 -5.81
C MET A 66 -7.50 15.35 -6.74
N ARG A 67 -6.81 14.38 -7.36
CA ARG A 67 -5.81 14.66 -8.40
C ARG A 67 -6.44 15.34 -9.62
N MET A 68 -7.61 14.88 -10.07
CA MET A 68 -8.34 15.53 -11.17
C MET A 68 -8.80 16.94 -10.79
N ARG A 69 -8.99 17.23 -9.50
CA ARG A 69 -9.26 18.59 -8.98
C ARG A 69 -8.00 19.47 -8.89
N GLY A 70 -6.85 18.97 -9.33
CA GLY A 70 -5.59 19.70 -9.34
C GLY A 70 -4.81 19.70 -8.03
N LYS A 71 -5.21 18.91 -7.04
CA LYS A 71 -4.50 18.79 -5.77
C LYS A 71 -3.22 17.97 -5.93
N GLU A 72 -2.23 18.27 -5.08
CA GLU A 72 -1.10 17.37 -4.85
C GLU A 72 -1.52 16.32 -3.82
N VAL A 73 -1.71 15.07 -4.27
CA VAL A 73 -2.27 14.01 -3.42
C VAL A 73 -1.18 13.11 -2.88
N PHE A 74 -0.99 13.13 -1.59
CA PHE A 74 -0.18 12.14 -0.88
C PHE A 74 -1.06 10.98 -0.44
N GLN A 75 -0.88 9.83 -1.07
CA GLN A 75 -1.57 8.58 -0.76
C GLN A 75 -0.53 7.52 -0.36
N PRO A 76 -0.10 7.51 0.91
CA PRO A 76 0.89 6.55 1.39
C PRO A 76 0.30 5.16 1.53
N ILE A 77 1.21 4.18 1.60
CA ILE A 77 0.89 2.81 1.97
C ILE A 77 1.90 2.30 3.00
N GLY A 78 1.50 1.37 3.81
CA GLY A 78 2.35 0.73 4.79
C GLY A 78 1.80 -0.62 5.22
N TYR A 79 2.48 -1.22 6.20
CA TYR A 79 2.10 -2.51 6.75
C TYR A 79 2.10 -2.41 8.28
N ASP A 80 0.94 -2.67 8.88
CA ASP A 80 0.81 -2.77 10.33
C ASP A 80 1.26 -4.17 10.76
N SER A 81 2.48 -4.28 11.26
CA SER A 81 3.18 -5.57 11.35
C SER A 81 3.44 -6.07 12.77
N PHE A 82 3.17 -5.26 13.79
CA PHE A 82 3.19 -5.73 15.17
C PHE A 82 1.83 -6.33 15.57
N GLY A 83 1.83 -7.45 16.29
CA GLY A 83 0.65 -7.96 16.97
C GLY A 83 0.56 -9.48 17.03
N ILE A 84 -0.29 -9.93 17.92
CA ILE A 84 -0.46 -11.34 18.27
C ILE A 84 -0.92 -12.22 17.07
N HIS A 85 -1.65 -11.66 16.14
CA HIS A 85 -2.11 -12.43 14.97
C HIS A 85 -0.96 -12.82 14.05
N SER A 86 0.00 -11.92 13.81
CA SER A 86 1.22 -12.25 13.04
C SER A 86 2.08 -13.27 13.78
N GLU A 87 2.24 -13.11 15.08
CA GLU A 87 3.02 -14.06 15.91
C GLU A 87 2.37 -15.45 15.92
N ASN A 88 1.05 -15.54 16.14
CA ASN A 88 0.32 -16.80 16.09
C ASN A 88 0.40 -17.47 14.72
N PHE A 89 0.35 -16.68 13.63
CA PHE A 89 0.52 -17.24 12.30
C PHE A 89 1.94 -17.76 12.08
N ALA A 90 2.96 -17.03 12.53
CA ALA A 90 4.35 -17.48 12.48
C ALA A 90 4.57 -18.78 13.25
N ILE A 91 4.02 -18.89 14.47
CA ILE A 91 4.06 -20.13 15.26
C ILE A 91 3.40 -21.28 14.51
N LYS A 92 2.21 -21.04 13.95
CA LYS A 92 1.45 -22.05 13.19
C LYS A 92 2.22 -22.63 12.01
N ILE A 93 2.99 -21.80 11.31
CA ILE A 93 3.77 -22.22 10.13
C ILE A 93 5.22 -22.59 10.47
N GLY A 94 5.64 -22.46 11.72
CA GLY A 94 7.00 -22.79 12.17
C GLY A 94 8.09 -21.82 11.68
N GLU A 95 7.74 -20.58 11.39
CA GLU A 95 8.69 -19.53 10.97
C GLU A 95 8.91 -18.49 12.07
N GLN A 96 10.07 -17.82 12.00
CA GLN A 96 10.30 -16.62 12.80
C GLN A 96 9.43 -15.47 12.29
N PRO A 97 8.77 -14.67 13.18
CA PRO A 97 7.90 -13.58 12.77
C PRO A 97 8.54 -12.61 11.78
N GLN A 98 9.80 -12.23 11.99
CA GLN A 98 10.53 -11.32 11.09
C GLN A 98 10.70 -11.88 9.68
N THR A 99 11.03 -13.15 9.55
CA THR A 99 11.19 -13.83 8.26
C THR A 99 9.85 -13.95 7.54
N MET A 100 8.82 -14.37 8.28
CA MET A 100 7.46 -14.44 7.77
C MET A 100 6.98 -13.08 7.25
N LEU A 101 7.19 -12.00 8.00
CA LEU A 101 6.76 -10.64 7.64
C LEU A 101 7.38 -10.16 6.32
N VAL A 102 8.66 -10.44 6.08
CA VAL A 102 9.30 -10.10 4.80
C VAL A 102 8.59 -10.76 3.62
N ARG A 103 8.20 -12.02 3.77
CA ARG A 103 7.50 -12.78 2.72
C ARG A 103 6.06 -12.31 2.55
N THR A 104 5.32 -12.18 3.63
CA THR A 104 3.91 -11.77 3.59
C THR A 104 3.75 -10.35 3.08
N THR A 105 4.58 -9.41 3.53
CA THR A 105 4.59 -8.02 3.05
C THR A 105 4.82 -7.93 1.54
N LYS A 106 5.78 -8.68 0.99
CA LYS A 106 6.01 -8.74 -0.47
C LYS A 106 4.77 -9.25 -1.22
N ASN A 107 4.08 -10.24 -0.67
CA ASN A 107 2.85 -10.75 -1.29
C ASN A 107 1.71 -9.73 -1.23
N TYR A 108 1.54 -9.05 -0.10
CA TYR A 108 0.58 -7.95 0.05
C TYR A 108 0.86 -6.81 -0.93
N GLU A 109 2.12 -6.39 -1.04
CA GLU A 109 2.53 -5.38 -2.02
C GLU A 109 2.18 -5.80 -3.45
N ARG A 110 2.53 -7.03 -3.82
CA ARG A 110 2.19 -7.56 -5.15
C ARG A 110 0.69 -7.51 -5.43
N GLN A 111 -0.13 -7.91 -4.46
CA GLN A 111 -1.59 -7.88 -4.58
C GLN A 111 -2.14 -6.45 -4.67
N LEU A 112 -1.67 -5.53 -3.82
CA LEU A 112 -2.07 -4.12 -3.86
C LEU A 112 -1.68 -3.45 -5.19
N ARG A 113 -0.48 -3.75 -5.70
CA ARG A 113 -0.05 -3.26 -7.02
C ARG A 113 -0.94 -3.80 -8.14
N SER A 114 -1.39 -5.06 -8.04
CA SER A 114 -2.27 -5.65 -9.05
C SER A 114 -3.66 -5.01 -9.10
N LEU A 115 -4.12 -4.41 -7.99
CA LEU A 115 -5.35 -3.60 -7.95
C LEU A 115 -5.20 -2.25 -8.69
N GLY A 116 -3.97 -1.84 -9.00
CA GLY A 116 -3.70 -0.62 -9.76
C GLY A 116 -3.94 0.67 -8.98
N HIS A 117 -3.94 0.61 -7.64
CA HIS A 117 -4.15 1.80 -6.80
C HIS A 117 -3.01 2.80 -6.90
N GLY A 118 -3.34 4.07 -6.78
CA GLY A 118 -2.43 5.21 -6.91
C GLY A 118 -1.65 5.53 -5.64
N TYR A 119 -0.98 4.53 -5.05
CA TYR A 119 -0.11 4.75 -3.89
C TYR A 119 1.24 5.34 -4.27
N ASP A 120 1.77 6.18 -3.38
CA ASP A 120 3.18 6.58 -3.43
C ASP A 120 4.08 5.49 -2.85
N TRP A 121 4.46 4.55 -3.69
CA TRP A 121 5.30 3.41 -3.32
C TRP A 121 6.73 3.79 -2.90
N SER A 122 7.15 5.03 -3.13
CA SER A 122 8.46 5.51 -2.68
C SER A 122 8.50 5.84 -1.19
N ARG A 123 7.34 5.87 -0.53
CA ARG A 123 7.16 6.22 0.88
C ARG A 123 6.40 5.14 1.66
N THR A 124 6.71 3.89 1.37
CA THR A 124 6.16 2.74 2.11
C THR A 124 6.81 2.64 3.48
N VAL A 125 6.01 2.32 4.50
CA VAL A 125 6.47 2.10 5.87
C VAL A 125 6.01 0.75 6.41
N THR A 126 6.79 0.19 7.32
CA THR A 126 6.43 -1.03 8.06
C THR A 126 6.52 -0.71 9.55
N THR A 127 5.46 -0.93 10.31
CA THR A 127 5.41 -0.48 11.72
C THR A 127 6.42 -1.19 12.63
N SER A 128 6.92 -2.35 12.23
CA SER A 128 7.99 -3.08 12.92
C SER A 128 9.41 -2.70 12.51
N ASP A 129 9.58 -1.77 11.58
CA ASP A 129 10.91 -1.24 11.25
C ASP A 129 11.39 -0.27 12.34
N VAL A 130 12.69 -0.29 12.62
CA VAL A 130 13.31 0.54 13.67
C VAL A 130 13.00 2.01 13.47
N ASP A 131 13.04 2.49 12.24
CA ASP A 131 12.75 3.88 11.89
C ASP A 131 11.31 4.30 12.17
N TYR A 132 10.40 3.35 12.27
CA TYR A 132 9.02 3.59 12.66
C TYR A 132 8.82 3.43 14.18
N TYR A 133 9.13 2.26 14.76
CA TYR A 133 8.75 1.99 16.15
C TYR A 133 9.56 2.80 17.18
N ARG A 134 10.73 3.34 16.82
CA ARG A 134 11.46 4.27 17.70
C ARG A 134 10.62 5.48 18.13
N TRP A 135 9.71 5.93 17.27
CA TRP A 135 8.79 7.02 17.60
C TRP A 135 7.71 6.60 18.59
N THR A 136 7.22 5.38 18.48
CA THR A 136 6.33 4.79 19.47
C THR A 136 7.02 4.69 20.83
N GLN A 137 8.27 4.23 20.86
CA GLN A 137 9.06 4.16 22.08
C GLN A 137 9.35 5.56 22.68
N TRP A 138 9.58 6.55 21.83
CA TRP A 138 9.78 7.92 22.29
C TRP A 138 8.50 8.53 22.89
N LEU A 139 7.34 8.24 22.32
CA LEU A 139 6.06 8.75 22.81
C LEU A 139 5.68 8.13 24.15
N PHE A 140 6.02 6.84 24.39
CA PHE A 140 5.69 6.07 25.59
C PHE A 140 6.58 6.46 26.78
#